data_06b7103ff552dedc637916c4c51e76f3
#
_entry.id   06b7103ff552dedc637916c4c51e76f3
#
_cell.length_a   1.000
_cell.length_b   1.000
_cell.length_c   1.000
_cell.angle_alpha   90.00
_cell.angle_beta   90.00
_cell.angle_gamma   90.00
#
_symmetry.space_group_name_H-M   'P 1'
#
loop_
_entity.id
_entity.type
_entity.pdbx_description
1 polymer ?
#
loop_
_entity_poly.entity_id
_entity_poly.type
_entity_poly.pdbx_seq_one_letter_code
_entity_poly.pdbx_strand_id
1 'polypeptide(L)'
;MAINFGKEFKNVMTLYYLLKLDKKVPDNYAKAKARQDRLVHKTMKRAYSHVPYYREKFDELGLTPDDFRSAEDLVKFPVMTRKDLREWMQHEFETHPDKVGNWEIFSTSGSSGVPLKFALTHREAACMNANWIRVLTFAGYKPFTG
;
A
#
# COMPACT_ATOMS: atom_id res chain seq x y z
N MET A 1 -13.54 18.52 -24.76
CA MET A 1 -13.43 18.03 -23.35
C MET A 1 -12.56 16.80 -23.41
N ALA A 2 -11.29 16.91 -23.03
CA ALA A 2 -10.37 15.76 -23.11
C ALA A 2 -10.76 14.76 -22.00
N ILE A 3 -11.08 13.52 -22.39
CA ILE A 3 -11.34 12.42 -21.45
C ILE A 3 -10.01 12.13 -20.75
N ASN A 4 -9.93 12.38 -19.46
CA ASN A 4 -8.75 12.01 -18.67
C ASN A 4 -8.81 10.49 -18.40
N PHE A 5 -8.19 9.74 -19.30
CA PHE A 5 -8.21 8.27 -19.29
C PHE A 5 -7.76 7.66 -17.97
N GLY A 6 -6.79 8.28 -17.29
CA GLY A 6 -6.30 7.84 -15.98
C GLY A 6 -7.36 7.98 -14.88
N LYS A 7 -8.13 9.07 -14.88
CA LYS A 7 -9.19 9.30 -13.90
C LYS A 7 -10.37 8.33 -14.08
N GLU A 8 -10.78 8.10 -15.32
CA GLU A 8 -11.84 7.14 -15.64
C GLU A 8 -11.43 5.71 -15.28
N PHE A 9 -10.22 5.32 -15.65
CA PHE A 9 -9.66 4.01 -15.28
C PHE A 9 -9.65 3.83 -13.74
N LYS A 10 -9.22 4.84 -12.98
CA LYS A 10 -9.21 4.80 -11.53
C LYS A 10 -10.61 4.61 -10.94
N ASN A 11 -11.62 5.31 -11.45
CA ASN A 11 -13.00 5.20 -10.99
C ASN A 11 -13.56 3.78 -11.20
N VAL A 12 -13.36 3.21 -12.38
CA VAL A 12 -13.77 1.82 -12.70
C VAL A 12 -13.05 0.83 -11.79
N MET A 13 -11.75 1.01 -11.57
CA MET A 13 -10.97 0.15 -10.69
C MET A 13 -11.39 0.30 -9.22
N THR A 14 -11.76 1.50 -8.78
CA THR A 14 -12.30 1.72 -7.42
C THR A 14 -13.58 0.92 -7.20
N LEU A 15 -14.52 0.98 -8.14
CA LEU A 15 -15.75 0.18 -8.09
C LEU A 15 -15.46 -1.33 -8.07
N TYR A 16 -14.56 -1.79 -8.93
CA TYR A 16 -14.11 -3.19 -8.94
C TYR A 16 -13.57 -3.64 -7.58
N TYR A 17 -12.72 -2.82 -6.93
CA TYR A 17 -12.18 -3.15 -5.62
C TYR A 17 -13.22 -3.12 -4.53
N LEU A 18 -14.18 -2.18 -4.55
CA LEU A 18 -15.31 -2.16 -3.61
C LEU A 18 -16.07 -3.48 -3.65
N LEU A 19 -16.47 -3.92 -4.84
CA LEU A 19 -17.19 -5.17 -5.02
C LEU A 19 -16.39 -6.42 -4.62
N LYS A 20 -15.05 -6.36 -4.77
CA LYS A 20 -14.15 -7.47 -4.46
C LYS A 20 -13.80 -7.55 -2.97
N LEU A 21 -13.69 -6.42 -2.30
CA LEU A 21 -13.30 -6.36 -0.88
C LEU A 21 -14.39 -6.93 0.02
N ASP A 22 -15.65 -6.65 -0.25
CA ASP A 22 -16.78 -7.14 0.56
C ASP A 22 -16.90 -8.67 0.59
N LYS A 23 -16.55 -9.32 -0.52
CA LYS A 23 -16.59 -10.79 -0.64
C LYS A 23 -15.46 -11.51 0.12
N LYS A 24 -14.52 -10.80 0.73
CA LYS A 24 -13.30 -11.36 1.30
C LYS A 24 -13.11 -11.15 2.80
N VAL A 25 -14.14 -10.69 3.48
CA VAL A 25 -14.07 -10.54 4.94
C VAL A 25 -14.16 -11.91 5.57
N PRO A 26 -13.17 -12.36 6.34
CA PRO A 26 -13.26 -13.60 7.06
C PRO A 26 -14.38 -13.55 8.11
N ASP A 27 -15.12 -14.63 8.25
CA ASP A 27 -16.26 -14.77 9.14
C ASP A 27 -15.88 -15.11 10.60
N ASN A 28 -14.60 -15.47 10.83
CA ASN A 28 -14.10 -15.74 12.17
C ASN A 28 -12.61 -15.38 12.31
N TYR A 29 -12.15 -15.32 13.57
CA TYR A 29 -10.78 -14.93 13.91
C TYR A 29 -9.73 -15.87 13.30
N ALA A 30 -9.94 -17.19 13.35
CA ALA A 30 -8.96 -18.15 12.84
C ALA A 30 -8.70 -17.97 11.34
N LYS A 31 -9.76 -17.76 10.55
CA LYS A 31 -9.63 -17.47 9.11
C LYS A 31 -8.99 -16.09 8.85
N ALA A 32 -9.31 -15.10 9.70
CA ALA A 32 -8.71 -13.78 9.62
C ALA A 32 -7.20 -13.85 9.87
N LYS A 33 -6.79 -14.55 10.93
CA LYS A 33 -5.37 -14.77 11.27
C LYS A 33 -4.62 -15.52 10.17
N ALA A 34 -5.15 -16.64 9.71
CA ALA A 34 -4.53 -17.41 8.63
C ALA A 34 -4.37 -16.60 7.33
N ARG A 35 -5.35 -15.73 7.05
CA ARG A 35 -5.25 -14.80 5.93
C ARG A 35 -4.18 -13.75 6.14
N GLN A 36 -4.10 -13.17 7.35
CA GLN A 36 -3.08 -12.19 7.71
C GLN A 36 -1.69 -12.77 7.53
N ASP A 37 -1.42 -13.95 8.07
CA ASP A 37 -0.12 -14.60 8.01
C ASP A 37 0.31 -14.88 6.56
N ARG A 38 -0.59 -15.40 5.75
CA ARG A 38 -0.32 -15.57 4.31
C ARG A 38 -0.02 -14.26 3.61
N LEU A 39 -0.70 -13.16 3.98
CA LEU A 39 -0.45 -11.85 3.38
C LEU A 39 0.87 -11.26 3.84
N VAL A 40 1.26 -11.45 5.10
CA VAL A 40 2.59 -11.06 5.60
C VAL A 40 3.67 -11.73 4.78
N HIS A 41 3.67 -13.05 4.68
CA HIS A 41 4.66 -13.79 3.88
C HIS A 41 4.72 -13.28 2.43
N LYS A 42 3.57 -13.12 1.79
CA LYS A 42 3.50 -12.61 0.41
C LYS A 42 4.07 -11.19 0.30
N THR A 43 3.80 -10.33 1.28
CA THR A 43 4.28 -8.94 1.30
C THR A 43 5.79 -8.89 1.48
N MET A 44 6.34 -9.65 2.41
CA MET A 44 7.78 -9.73 2.64
C MET A 44 8.52 -10.28 1.41
N LYS A 45 7.98 -11.32 0.77
CA LYS A 45 8.53 -11.85 -0.49
C LYS A 45 8.52 -10.81 -1.61
N ARG A 46 7.44 -10.02 -1.72
CA ARG A 46 7.36 -8.95 -2.72
C ARG A 46 8.32 -7.80 -2.41
N ALA A 47 8.43 -7.41 -1.13
CA ALA A 47 9.35 -6.37 -0.69
C ALA A 47 10.80 -6.73 -1.02
N TYR A 48 11.23 -7.93 -0.68
CA TYR A 48 12.54 -8.47 -1.01
C TYR A 48 12.83 -8.48 -2.52
N SER A 49 11.84 -8.92 -3.32
CA SER A 49 12.02 -9.10 -4.76
C SER A 49 12.00 -7.81 -5.57
N HIS A 50 11.28 -6.77 -5.12
CA HIS A 50 10.98 -5.60 -5.94
C HIS A 50 11.42 -4.26 -5.36
N VAL A 51 11.82 -4.22 -4.08
CA VAL A 51 12.20 -2.97 -3.43
C VAL A 51 13.64 -3.06 -2.92
N PRO A 52 14.61 -2.42 -3.59
CA PRO A 52 16.04 -2.52 -3.25
C PRO A 52 16.32 -2.25 -1.78
N TYR A 53 15.75 -1.19 -1.21
CA TYR A 53 15.90 -0.86 0.22
C TYR A 53 15.59 -2.05 1.14
N TYR A 54 14.47 -2.74 0.89
CA TYR A 54 14.11 -3.89 1.72
C TYR A 54 15.03 -5.08 1.49
N ARG A 55 15.45 -5.33 0.25
CA ARG A 55 16.42 -6.39 -0.05
C ARG A 55 17.71 -6.19 0.72
N GLU A 56 18.28 -4.98 0.68
CA GLU A 56 19.49 -4.64 1.42
C GLU A 56 19.32 -4.90 2.92
N LYS A 57 18.17 -4.49 3.50
CA LYS A 57 17.89 -4.74 4.92
C LYS A 57 17.74 -6.22 5.27
N PHE A 58 17.16 -7.02 4.39
CA PHE A 58 17.09 -8.47 4.56
C PHE A 58 18.48 -9.08 4.56
N ASP A 59 19.31 -8.68 3.59
CA ASP A 59 20.67 -9.22 3.42
C ASP A 59 21.58 -8.80 4.59
N GLU A 60 21.50 -7.53 5.04
CA GLU A 60 22.21 -7.03 6.23
C GLU A 60 21.89 -7.82 7.50
N LEU A 61 20.66 -8.27 7.65
CA LEU A 61 20.18 -9.01 8.82
C LEU A 61 20.33 -10.53 8.68
N GLY A 62 20.77 -11.02 7.54
CA GLY A 62 20.82 -12.45 7.24
C GLY A 62 19.44 -13.11 7.23
N LEU A 63 18.38 -12.34 6.92
CA LEU A 63 17.00 -12.82 6.86
C LEU A 63 16.58 -13.14 5.43
N THR A 64 15.59 -13.98 5.32
CA THR A 64 14.92 -14.33 4.07
C THR A 64 13.41 -14.12 4.19
N PRO A 65 12.66 -13.99 3.09
CA PRO A 65 11.20 -13.91 3.17
C PRO A 65 10.55 -15.12 3.85
N ASP A 66 11.20 -16.29 3.87
CA ASP A 66 10.67 -17.51 4.50
C ASP A 66 10.76 -17.49 6.04
N ASP A 67 11.49 -16.52 6.61
CA ASP A 67 11.53 -16.25 8.05
C ASP A 67 10.27 -15.53 8.56
N PHE A 68 9.41 -15.06 7.63
CA PHE A 68 8.18 -14.31 7.92
C PHE A 68 6.95 -15.12 7.51
N ARG A 69 6.51 -16.01 8.39
CA ARG A 69 5.35 -16.87 8.17
C ARG A 69 4.08 -16.34 8.83
N SER A 70 4.24 -15.44 9.78
CA SER A 70 3.14 -14.87 10.57
C SER A 70 3.35 -13.37 10.84
N ALA A 71 2.34 -12.70 11.33
CA ALA A 71 2.44 -11.28 11.72
C ALA A 71 3.40 -11.07 12.91
N GLU A 72 3.52 -12.06 13.78
CA GLU A 72 4.43 -12.05 14.92
C GLU A 72 5.90 -12.02 14.49
N ASP A 73 6.22 -12.56 13.32
CA ASP A 73 7.58 -12.56 12.79
C ASP A 73 8.05 -11.17 12.35
N LEU A 74 7.12 -10.22 12.18
CA LEU A 74 7.49 -8.85 11.76
C LEU A 74 8.43 -8.14 12.75
N VAL A 75 8.47 -8.57 14.01
CA VAL A 75 9.42 -8.03 15.02
C VAL A 75 10.88 -8.31 14.66
N LYS A 76 11.14 -9.27 13.79
CA LYS A 76 12.51 -9.59 13.30
C LYS A 76 13.04 -8.51 12.36
N PHE A 77 12.17 -7.70 11.79
CA PHE A 77 12.54 -6.67 10.82
C PHE A 77 12.54 -5.28 11.47
N PRO A 78 13.55 -4.43 11.20
CA PRO A 78 13.62 -3.11 11.78
C PRO A 78 12.50 -2.21 11.26
N VAL A 79 12.04 -1.30 12.10
CA VAL A 79 11.04 -0.30 11.72
C VAL A 79 11.71 0.73 10.81
N MET A 80 11.14 0.93 9.63
CA MET A 80 11.52 2.03 8.75
C MET A 80 11.14 3.37 9.38
N THR A 81 12.09 4.27 9.57
CA THR A 81 11.80 5.61 10.09
C THR A 81 11.24 6.52 9.00
N ARG A 82 10.64 7.65 9.41
CA ARG A 82 10.20 8.69 8.44
C ARG A 82 11.36 9.24 7.62
N LYS A 83 12.55 9.29 8.21
CA LYS A 83 13.77 9.75 7.54
C LYS A 83 14.16 8.78 6.42
N ASP A 84 14.26 7.49 6.74
CA ASP A 84 14.59 6.43 5.77
C ASP A 84 13.61 6.40 4.60
N LEU A 85 12.32 6.49 4.91
CA LEU A 85 11.28 6.50 3.88
C LEU A 85 11.39 7.72 2.97
N ARG A 86 11.70 8.91 3.53
CA ARG A 86 11.89 10.14 2.75
C ARG A 86 13.09 10.03 1.82
N GLU A 87 14.22 9.59 2.34
CA GLU A 87 15.46 9.43 1.59
C GLU A 87 15.27 8.42 0.45
N TRP A 88 14.64 7.28 0.75
CA TRP A 88 14.33 6.28 -0.27
C TRP A 88 13.36 6.80 -1.33
N MET A 89 12.27 7.48 -0.95
CA MET A 89 11.31 8.05 -1.90
C MET A 89 11.93 9.13 -2.77
N GLN A 90 12.79 9.98 -2.19
CA GLN A 90 13.52 11.00 -2.96
C GLN A 90 14.42 10.32 -3.99
N HIS A 91 15.19 9.32 -3.60
CA HIS A 91 16.03 8.54 -4.49
C HIS A 91 15.23 7.91 -5.64
N GLU A 92 14.08 7.29 -5.34
CA GLU A 92 13.20 6.72 -6.37
C GLU A 92 12.69 7.78 -7.36
N PHE A 93 12.31 8.97 -6.88
CA PHE A 93 11.86 10.06 -7.75
C PHE A 93 12.97 10.59 -8.67
N GLU A 94 14.19 10.65 -8.17
CA GLU A 94 15.35 11.14 -8.92
C GLU A 94 15.85 10.12 -9.96
N THR A 95 15.84 8.82 -9.60
CA THR A 95 16.38 7.76 -10.45
C THR A 95 15.39 7.21 -11.47
N HIS A 96 14.08 7.36 -11.22
CA HIS A 96 13.03 6.81 -12.07
C HIS A 96 11.96 7.86 -12.47
N PRO A 97 12.33 8.99 -13.08
CA PRO A 97 11.39 10.06 -13.43
C PRO A 97 10.27 9.58 -14.37
N ASP A 98 10.57 8.64 -15.27
CA ASP A 98 9.58 8.09 -16.21
C ASP A 98 8.46 7.31 -15.50
N LYS A 99 8.76 6.65 -14.40
CA LYS A 99 7.75 5.94 -13.59
C LYS A 99 6.88 6.95 -12.85
N VAL A 100 7.49 8.00 -12.30
CA VAL A 100 6.79 9.02 -11.49
C VAL A 100 5.73 9.78 -12.31
N GLY A 101 5.95 10.00 -13.59
CA GLY A 101 4.98 10.67 -14.48
C GLY A 101 3.63 9.93 -14.61
N ASN A 102 3.60 8.64 -14.30
CA ASN A 102 2.39 7.81 -14.34
C ASN A 102 1.81 7.51 -12.95
N TRP A 103 2.31 8.14 -11.89
CA TRP A 103 1.87 7.90 -10.52
C TRP A 103 1.08 9.09 -9.96
N GLU A 104 0.22 8.81 -9.00
CA GLU A 104 -0.45 9.83 -8.20
C GLU A 104 0.40 10.13 -6.97
N ILE A 105 0.79 11.40 -6.81
CA ILE A 105 1.60 11.84 -5.66
C ILE A 105 0.67 12.31 -4.55
N PHE A 106 0.84 11.73 -3.38
CA PHE A 106 0.15 12.07 -2.15
C PHE A 106 1.12 12.71 -1.17
N SER A 107 0.58 13.53 -0.26
CA SER A 107 1.34 14.15 0.80
C SER A 107 0.62 14.02 2.14
N THR A 108 1.37 13.72 3.19
CA THR A 108 0.83 13.77 4.55
C THR A 108 0.69 15.22 5.02
N SER A 109 -0.20 15.49 5.99
CA SER A 109 -0.45 16.85 6.50
C SER A 109 0.76 17.53 7.14
N GLY A 110 1.79 16.77 7.49
CA GLY A 110 3.03 17.34 8.05
C GLY A 110 2.88 17.98 9.43
N SER A 111 1.89 17.58 10.23
CA SER A 111 1.63 18.09 11.59
C SER A 111 2.87 18.06 12.52
N SER A 112 3.86 17.26 12.21
CA SER A 112 5.14 17.14 12.93
C SER A 112 6.35 17.68 12.16
N GLY A 113 6.16 18.58 11.17
CA GLY A 113 7.23 19.16 10.37
C GLY A 113 7.03 18.96 8.85
N VAL A 114 8.09 18.57 8.15
CA VAL A 114 8.05 18.43 6.68
C VAL A 114 7.11 17.30 6.26
N PRO A 115 6.15 17.56 5.33
CA PRO A 115 5.25 16.52 4.81
C PRO A 115 6.03 15.39 4.13
N LEU A 116 5.56 14.15 4.32
CA LEU A 116 6.05 13.01 3.58
C LEU A 116 5.28 12.91 2.26
N LYS A 117 6.01 12.91 1.15
CA LYS A 117 5.43 12.63 -0.17
C LYS A 117 5.59 11.14 -0.47
N PHE A 118 4.56 10.54 -1.04
CA PHE A 118 4.61 9.18 -1.55
C PHE A 118 3.80 9.07 -2.84
N ALA A 119 4.15 8.13 -3.67
CA ALA A 119 3.55 7.93 -4.97
C ALA A 119 2.84 6.58 -5.05
N LEU A 120 1.69 6.57 -5.68
CA LEU A 120 0.90 5.38 -5.95
C LEU A 120 0.60 5.28 -7.43
N THR A 121 0.64 4.08 -7.96
CA THR A 121 0.06 3.81 -9.28
C THR A 121 -1.45 4.07 -9.24
N HIS A 122 -2.07 4.35 -10.38
CA HIS A 122 -3.53 4.51 -10.47
C HIS A 122 -4.31 3.31 -9.89
N ARG A 123 -3.75 2.11 -10.00
CA ARG A 123 -4.34 0.90 -9.43
C ARG A 123 -4.27 0.89 -7.89
N GLU A 124 -3.16 1.28 -7.33
CA GLU A 124 -2.98 1.37 -5.87
C GLU A 124 -3.84 2.50 -5.28
N ALA A 125 -3.89 3.65 -5.95
CA ALA A 125 -4.78 4.75 -5.57
C ALA A 125 -6.26 4.33 -5.61
N ALA A 126 -6.68 3.56 -6.62
CA ALA A 126 -8.02 3.02 -6.70
C ALA A 126 -8.33 2.05 -5.53
N CYS A 127 -7.38 1.20 -5.17
CA CYS A 127 -7.52 0.30 -4.02
C CYS A 127 -7.61 1.07 -2.70
N MET A 128 -6.81 2.12 -2.54
CA MET A 128 -6.85 3.00 -1.37
C MET A 128 -8.21 3.72 -1.27
N ASN A 129 -8.72 4.28 -2.38
CA ASN A 129 -10.02 4.93 -2.42
C ASN A 129 -11.15 3.96 -2.05
N ALA A 130 -11.14 2.73 -2.56
CA ALA A 130 -12.11 1.71 -2.22
C ALA A 130 -12.10 1.39 -0.71
N ASN A 131 -10.92 1.29 -0.10
CA ASN A 131 -10.81 1.10 1.35
C ASN A 131 -11.37 2.29 2.14
N TRP A 132 -11.10 3.53 1.72
CA TRP A 132 -11.66 4.72 2.34
C TRP A 132 -13.18 4.77 2.26
N ILE A 133 -13.76 4.53 1.08
CA ILE A 133 -15.21 4.48 0.89
C ILE A 133 -15.82 3.43 1.83
N ARG A 134 -15.18 2.27 1.95
CA ARG A 134 -15.63 1.20 2.82
C ARG A 134 -15.63 1.61 4.30
N VAL A 135 -14.56 2.22 4.78
CA VAL A 135 -14.48 2.74 6.17
C VAL A 135 -15.58 3.76 6.42
N LEU A 136 -15.80 4.70 5.50
CA LEU A 136 -16.86 5.69 5.61
C LEU A 136 -18.26 5.04 5.60
N THR A 137 -18.46 4.00 4.80
CA THR A 137 -19.72 3.24 4.78
C THR A 137 -20.01 2.57 6.12
N PHE A 138 -19.00 1.99 6.77
CA PHE A 138 -19.13 1.47 8.14
C PHE A 138 -19.48 2.56 9.16
N ALA A 139 -19.03 3.80 8.96
CA ALA A 139 -19.39 4.97 9.76
C ALA A 139 -20.77 5.55 9.40
N GLY A 140 -21.54 4.90 8.52
CA GLY A 140 -22.89 5.32 8.14
C GLY A 140 -22.96 6.25 6.92
N TYR A 141 -21.83 6.59 6.30
CA TYR A 141 -21.82 7.37 5.06
C TYR A 141 -22.38 6.55 3.89
N LYS A 142 -23.28 7.17 3.11
CA LYS A 142 -23.89 6.54 1.92
C LYS A 142 -23.34 7.22 0.66
N PRO A 143 -22.29 6.73 0.05
CA PRO A 143 -21.55 7.42 -1.03
C PRO A 143 -22.33 7.60 -2.34
N PHE A 144 -23.46 6.91 -2.50
CA PHE A 144 -24.25 6.93 -3.73
C PHE A 144 -25.68 7.45 -3.56
N THR A 145 -26.00 8.05 -2.41
CA THR A 145 -27.27 8.73 -2.16
C THR A 145 -27.00 10.22 -2.09
N GLY A 146 -27.15 10.89 -3.24
CA GLY A 146 -27.26 12.34 -3.34
C GLY A 146 -28.71 12.74 -3.32
#